data_57f516a37a20dd8bc14c2975caa70086
#
_entry.id   57f516a37a20dd8bc14c2975caa70086
#
_cell.length_a   1.000
_cell.length_b   1.000
_cell.length_c   1.000
_cell.angle_alpha   90.00
_cell.angle_beta   90.00
_cell.angle_gamma   90.00
#
_symmetry.space_group_name_H-M   'P 1'
#
loop_
_entity.id
_entity.type
_entity.pdbx_description
1 polymer ?
#
loop_
_entity_poly.entity_id
_entity_poly.type
_entity_poly.pdbx_seq_one_letter_code
_entity_poly.pdbx_strand_id
1 'polypeptide(L)'
;MRISVLGVGRLGASHAAMLAALPGVSQLTVYDADLARAKDVADPLGARAVGSIDDAFKDAEAMVIVTPTDTHASLMKRAIDQGLPTFCEKPIAIGIKETREIVEHVKRKNGRLQIGFQRRFDAGYERARAELASGRLGDVFSFLMVSCDRLPPPDGYIKTSGGQFKDQFIHDFDITRWLFAQEVVEVTAIGSTKGVPQYEAMGDVGTSAVMLTLADGTLGLMTALRHNEAGYDIHVEIHAAKDTLAIGIDPRTPWRSVEADAPALAGPPYPTFFVRFGDAYRAELAHFLKFAKGQAENPCTAADALEALRIAEAAGTSWRERRPVALSEIG
;
A
#
# COMPACT_ATOMS: atom_id res chain seq x y z
N MET A 1 14.87 16.18 13.65
CA MET A 1 14.63 16.34 12.19
C MET A 1 13.38 17.15 11.98
N ARG A 2 13.42 18.15 11.12
CA ARG A 2 12.27 18.94 10.69
C ARG A 2 11.61 18.26 9.50
N ILE A 3 10.36 17.88 9.64
CA ILE A 3 9.60 17.14 8.64
C ILE A 3 8.43 17.96 8.15
N SER A 4 8.18 17.94 6.86
CA SER A 4 6.98 18.52 6.28
C SER A 4 6.07 17.43 5.71
N VAL A 5 4.80 17.46 6.12
CA VAL A 5 3.73 16.59 5.63
C VAL A 5 2.89 17.37 4.63
N LEU A 6 2.81 16.88 3.41
CA LEU A 6 2.00 17.46 2.34
C LEU A 6 0.75 16.61 2.11
N GLY A 7 -0.41 17.25 2.28
CA GLY A 7 -1.71 16.59 2.22
C GLY A 7 -2.09 15.97 3.57
N VAL A 8 -3.14 16.53 4.20
CA VAL A 8 -3.64 16.03 5.49
C VAL A 8 -5.13 15.68 5.42
N GLY A 9 -5.49 15.00 4.35
CA GLY A 9 -6.72 14.21 4.31
C GLY A 9 -6.70 13.10 5.38
N ARG A 10 -7.61 12.15 5.29
CA ARG A 10 -7.77 11.08 6.30
C ARG A 10 -6.46 10.36 6.64
N LEU A 11 -5.68 9.93 5.63
CA LEU A 11 -4.42 9.21 5.85
C LEU A 11 -3.29 10.15 6.29
N GLY A 12 -3.17 11.31 5.65
CA GLY A 12 -2.12 12.29 5.99
C GLY A 12 -2.26 12.86 7.40
N ALA A 13 -3.47 13.08 7.89
CA ALA A 13 -3.71 13.46 9.29
C ALA A 13 -3.21 12.38 10.27
N SER A 14 -3.45 11.09 9.94
CA SER A 14 -2.92 9.96 10.72
C SER A 14 -1.39 9.93 10.70
N HIS A 15 -0.77 10.12 9.53
CA HIS A 15 0.69 10.18 9.40
C HIS A 15 1.28 11.36 10.18
N ALA A 16 0.67 12.54 10.11
CA ALA A 16 1.09 13.71 10.89
C ALA A 16 1.06 13.44 12.40
N ALA A 17 -0.01 12.83 12.89
CA ALA A 17 -0.14 12.45 14.29
C ALA A 17 0.91 11.42 14.72
N MET A 18 1.16 10.39 13.90
CA MET A 18 2.19 9.38 14.17
C MET A 18 3.59 10.00 14.19
N LEU A 19 3.91 10.87 13.21
CA LEU A 19 5.20 11.55 13.13
C LEU A 19 5.43 12.48 14.32
N ALA A 20 4.42 13.24 14.75
CA ALA A 20 4.51 14.11 15.92
C ALA A 20 4.85 13.32 17.21
N ALA A 21 4.41 12.08 17.29
CA ALA A 21 4.69 11.20 18.44
C ALA A 21 6.02 10.45 18.34
N LEU A 22 6.70 10.43 17.18
CA LEU A 22 7.94 9.68 17.00
C LEU A 22 9.14 10.43 17.55
N PRO A 23 10.01 9.75 18.33
CA PRO A 23 11.25 10.33 18.80
C PRO A 23 12.16 10.67 17.62
N GLY A 24 12.74 11.88 17.66
CA GLY A 24 13.65 12.37 16.62
C GLY A 24 13.00 13.32 15.60
N VAL A 25 11.70 13.52 15.63
CA VAL A 25 11.03 14.65 14.96
C VAL A 25 11.12 15.87 15.89
N SER A 26 11.85 16.89 15.47
CA SER A 26 12.05 18.12 16.28
C SER A 26 11.04 19.21 15.92
N GLN A 27 10.51 19.19 14.72
CA GLN A 27 9.48 20.09 14.21
C GLN A 27 8.68 19.42 13.11
N LEU A 28 7.38 19.54 13.19
CA LEU A 28 6.45 19.11 12.14
C LEU A 28 5.83 20.34 11.47
N THR A 29 5.88 20.38 10.14
CA THR A 29 5.17 21.34 9.32
C THR A 29 4.10 20.62 8.53
N VAL A 30 2.92 21.20 8.44
CA VAL A 30 1.75 20.59 7.79
C VAL A 30 1.25 21.52 6.70
N TYR A 31 1.07 20.98 5.51
CA TYR A 31 0.46 21.69 4.38
C TYR A 31 -0.73 20.89 3.83
N ASP A 32 -1.79 21.60 3.53
CA ASP A 32 -2.92 21.13 2.70
C ASP A 32 -3.37 22.28 1.80
N ALA A 33 -3.98 21.96 0.65
CA ALA A 33 -4.59 22.97 -0.21
C ALA A 33 -5.72 23.74 0.50
N ASP A 34 -6.37 23.09 1.48
CA ASP A 34 -7.27 23.69 2.45
C ASP A 34 -6.49 24.06 3.72
N LEU A 35 -6.15 25.33 3.86
CA LEU A 35 -5.41 25.84 5.03
C LEU A 35 -6.16 25.63 6.35
N ALA A 36 -7.49 25.65 6.33
CA ALA A 36 -8.26 25.38 7.55
C ALA A 36 -8.04 23.94 8.02
N ARG A 37 -8.11 22.98 7.13
CA ARG A 37 -7.77 21.58 7.41
C ARG A 37 -6.33 21.41 7.90
N ALA A 38 -5.38 22.11 7.29
CA ALA A 38 -3.98 22.07 7.74
C ALA A 38 -3.85 22.54 9.19
N LYS A 39 -4.55 23.62 9.58
CA LYS A 39 -4.58 24.12 10.96
C LYS A 39 -5.26 23.14 11.92
N ASP A 40 -6.44 22.62 11.54
CA ASP A 40 -7.20 21.68 12.37
C ASP A 40 -6.36 20.43 12.73
N VAL A 41 -5.48 20.00 11.82
CA VAL A 41 -4.55 18.87 12.06
C VAL A 41 -3.30 19.31 12.83
N ALA A 42 -2.75 20.47 12.52
CA ALA A 42 -1.48 20.93 13.11
C ALA A 42 -1.62 21.39 14.57
N ASP A 43 -2.68 22.16 14.89
CA ASP A 43 -2.85 22.80 16.21
C ASP A 43 -2.82 21.78 17.38
N PRO A 44 -3.58 20.68 17.37
CA PRO A 44 -3.55 19.69 18.44
C PRO A 44 -2.21 18.93 18.55
N LEU A 45 -1.40 18.94 17.48
CA LEU A 45 -0.09 18.28 17.45
C LEU A 45 1.07 19.23 17.82
N GLY A 46 0.80 20.51 18.07
CA GLY A 46 1.84 21.52 18.24
C GLY A 46 2.69 21.71 16.98
N ALA A 47 2.15 21.37 15.82
CA ALA A 47 2.81 21.48 14.52
C ALA A 47 2.54 22.85 13.88
N ARG A 48 3.33 23.22 12.87
CA ARG A 48 3.18 24.45 12.13
C ARG A 48 2.34 24.23 10.87
N ALA A 49 1.16 24.81 10.76
CA ALA A 49 0.42 24.86 9.52
C ALA A 49 0.97 25.95 8.59
N VAL A 50 1.07 25.67 7.29
CA VAL A 50 1.54 26.61 6.27
C VAL A 50 0.56 26.71 5.09
N GLY A 51 0.49 27.89 4.48
CA GLY A 51 -0.47 28.19 3.42
C GLY A 51 0.04 27.91 2.00
N SER A 52 1.31 27.57 1.83
CA SER A 52 1.89 27.30 0.53
C SER A 52 2.82 26.08 0.54
N ILE A 53 2.95 25.44 -0.61
CA ILE A 53 3.93 24.36 -0.81
C ILE A 53 5.35 24.90 -0.61
N ASP A 54 5.63 26.12 -1.04
CA ASP A 54 6.96 26.73 -0.89
C ASP A 54 7.35 26.89 0.58
N ASP A 55 6.41 27.32 1.43
CA ASP A 55 6.63 27.40 2.88
C ASP A 55 6.83 26.03 3.53
N ALA A 56 6.19 24.98 2.99
CA ALA A 56 6.39 23.63 3.47
C ALA A 56 7.79 23.08 3.12
N PHE A 57 8.37 23.49 2.00
CA PHE A 57 9.72 23.10 1.58
C PHE A 57 10.84 23.88 2.27
N LYS A 58 10.58 25.10 2.74
CA LYS A 58 11.60 26.09 3.12
C LYS A 58 12.62 25.61 4.14
N ASP A 59 12.20 24.93 5.18
CA ASP A 59 13.07 24.50 6.28
C ASP A 59 13.04 22.98 6.51
N ALA A 60 12.46 22.24 5.56
CA ALA A 60 12.32 20.80 5.66
C ALA A 60 13.68 20.09 5.54
N GLU A 61 13.89 19.06 6.36
CA GLU A 61 15.00 18.12 6.26
C GLU A 61 14.53 16.78 5.65
N ALA A 62 13.21 16.55 5.63
CA ALA A 62 12.57 15.42 4.96
C ALA A 62 11.12 15.75 4.62
N MET A 63 10.60 15.10 3.58
CA MET A 63 9.25 15.28 3.07
C MET A 63 8.42 14.02 3.24
N VAL A 64 7.14 14.17 3.59
CA VAL A 64 6.13 13.10 3.62
C VAL A 64 4.97 13.53 2.75
N ILE A 65 4.76 12.86 1.62
CA ILE A 65 3.78 13.22 0.58
C ILE A 65 2.60 12.26 0.68
N VAL A 66 1.42 12.81 1.00
CA VAL A 66 0.14 12.10 1.17
C VAL A 66 -1.00 12.87 0.49
N THR A 67 -0.65 13.63 -0.51
CA THR A 67 -1.57 14.41 -1.36
C THR A 67 -2.35 13.48 -2.32
N PRO A 68 -3.30 13.97 -3.12
CA PRO A 68 -3.85 13.20 -4.23
C PRO A 68 -2.76 12.72 -5.21
N THR A 69 -2.95 11.51 -5.76
CA THR A 69 -1.94 10.80 -6.57
C THR A 69 -1.44 11.60 -7.77
N ASP A 70 -2.29 12.41 -8.39
CA ASP A 70 -1.95 13.26 -9.53
C ASP A 70 -0.90 14.34 -9.23
N THR A 71 -0.68 14.64 -7.95
CA THR A 71 0.35 15.60 -7.51
C THR A 71 1.65 14.94 -7.07
N HIS A 72 1.65 13.62 -6.84
CA HIS A 72 2.80 12.89 -6.29
C HIS A 72 4.08 13.10 -7.11
N ALA A 73 3.99 12.88 -8.43
CA ALA A 73 5.16 12.92 -9.31
C ALA A 73 5.87 14.28 -9.28
N SER A 74 5.15 15.38 -9.32
CA SER A 74 5.72 16.73 -9.29
C SER A 74 6.37 17.06 -7.94
N LEU A 75 5.72 16.68 -6.84
CA LEU A 75 6.22 16.91 -5.50
C LEU A 75 7.45 16.05 -5.18
N MET A 76 7.44 14.77 -5.60
CA MET A 76 8.62 13.90 -5.47
C MET A 76 9.81 14.42 -6.26
N LYS A 77 9.63 14.80 -7.55
CA LYS A 77 10.71 15.38 -8.36
C LYS A 77 11.30 16.61 -7.68
N ARG A 78 10.45 17.52 -7.20
CA ARG A 78 10.88 18.72 -6.47
C ARG A 78 11.69 18.38 -5.22
N ALA A 79 11.22 17.46 -4.40
CA ALA A 79 11.90 17.07 -3.16
C ALA A 79 13.27 16.41 -3.46
N ILE A 80 13.32 15.52 -4.44
CA ILE A 80 14.55 14.85 -4.89
C ILE A 80 15.55 15.86 -5.45
N ASP A 81 15.09 16.84 -6.25
CA ASP A 81 15.95 17.89 -6.81
C ASP A 81 16.57 18.79 -5.74
N GLN A 82 15.92 18.93 -4.60
CA GLN A 82 16.44 19.64 -3.42
C GLN A 82 17.25 18.71 -2.48
N GLY A 83 17.45 17.45 -2.83
CA GLY A 83 18.21 16.48 -2.03
C GLY A 83 17.48 16.02 -0.75
N LEU A 84 16.17 16.27 -0.64
CA LEU A 84 15.39 15.93 0.54
C LEU A 84 15.01 14.44 0.52
N PRO A 85 15.30 13.67 1.59
CA PRO A 85 14.72 12.36 1.79
C PRO A 85 13.19 12.46 1.79
N THR A 86 12.56 11.59 1.03
CA THR A 86 11.12 11.68 0.76
C THR A 86 10.45 10.35 1.04
N PHE A 87 9.36 10.40 1.77
CA PHE A 87 8.35 9.35 1.81
C PHE A 87 7.18 9.78 0.93
N CYS A 88 6.66 8.88 0.12
CA CYS A 88 5.46 9.13 -0.66
C CYS A 88 4.50 7.95 -0.54
N GLU A 89 3.23 8.25 -0.27
CA GLU A 89 2.18 7.24 -0.30
C GLU A 89 2.01 6.63 -1.70
N LYS A 90 1.58 5.37 -1.71
CA LYS A 90 1.22 4.69 -2.96
C LYS A 90 -0.10 5.24 -3.54
N PRO A 91 -0.33 5.09 -4.84
CA PRO A 91 0.64 4.77 -5.89
C PRO A 91 1.51 5.99 -6.21
N ILE A 92 2.69 5.75 -6.77
CA ILE A 92 3.59 6.84 -7.21
C ILE A 92 2.89 7.74 -8.25
N ALA A 93 2.22 7.10 -9.21
CA ALA A 93 1.39 7.73 -10.24
C ALA A 93 0.35 6.71 -10.72
N ILE A 94 -0.66 7.17 -11.46
CA ILE A 94 -1.71 6.30 -12.03
C ILE A 94 -1.19 5.47 -13.20
N GLY A 95 -0.22 5.99 -13.96
CA GLY A 95 0.30 5.38 -15.18
C GLY A 95 1.72 4.87 -15.06
N ILE A 96 2.01 3.77 -15.77
CA ILE A 96 3.35 3.15 -15.83
C ILE A 96 4.40 4.14 -16.35
N LYS A 97 4.09 4.88 -17.40
CA LYS A 97 5.04 5.84 -18.01
C LYS A 97 5.52 6.86 -16.99
N GLU A 98 4.61 7.51 -16.29
CA GLU A 98 4.94 8.52 -15.30
C GLU A 98 5.69 7.91 -14.10
N THR A 99 5.27 6.72 -13.65
CA THR A 99 5.98 5.99 -12.58
C THR A 99 7.42 5.67 -13.00
N ARG A 100 7.63 5.21 -14.23
CA ARG A 100 8.98 4.96 -14.78
C ARG A 100 9.83 6.23 -14.83
N GLU A 101 9.26 7.36 -15.24
CA GLU A 101 9.96 8.65 -15.21
C GLU A 101 10.44 9.02 -13.79
N ILE A 102 9.65 8.69 -12.76
CA ILE A 102 10.08 8.89 -11.37
C ILE A 102 11.21 7.94 -10.99
N VAL A 103 11.11 6.66 -11.34
CA VAL A 103 12.19 5.68 -11.10
C VAL A 103 13.52 6.17 -11.70
N GLU A 104 13.49 6.59 -12.97
CA GLU A 104 14.68 7.13 -13.65
C GLU A 104 15.16 8.44 -13.04
N HIS A 105 14.25 9.31 -12.55
CA HIS A 105 14.63 10.54 -11.89
C HIS A 105 15.34 10.26 -10.55
N VAL A 106 14.78 9.34 -9.75
CA VAL A 106 15.41 8.87 -8.48
C VAL A 106 16.81 8.33 -8.75
N LYS A 107 16.94 7.45 -9.75
CA LYS A 107 18.23 6.84 -10.12
C LYS A 107 19.25 7.91 -10.56
N ARG A 108 18.87 8.80 -11.47
CA ARG A 108 19.74 9.86 -12.01
C ARG A 108 20.22 10.83 -10.94
N LYS A 109 19.37 11.14 -9.96
CA LYS A 109 19.67 12.09 -8.88
C LYS A 109 20.23 11.44 -7.62
N ASN A 110 20.35 10.11 -7.61
CA ASN A 110 20.61 9.33 -6.39
C ASN A 110 19.66 9.74 -5.25
N GLY A 111 18.38 9.91 -5.59
CA GLY A 111 17.34 10.41 -4.69
C GLY A 111 16.96 9.41 -3.61
N ARG A 112 16.76 9.89 -2.40
CA ARG A 112 16.30 9.06 -1.29
C ARG A 112 14.77 9.08 -1.22
N LEU A 113 14.12 8.11 -1.86
CA LEU A 113 12.66 7.99 -1.93
C LEU A 113 12.20 6.62 -1.41
N GLN A 114 11.42 6.62 -0.33
CA GLN A 114 10.71 5.44 0.20
C GLN A 114 9.23 5.55 -0.17
N ILE A 115 8.64 4.45 -0.65
CA ILE A 115 7.21 4.38 -0.98
C ILE A 115 6.44 3.72 0.15
N GLY A 116 5.22 4.20 0.40
CA GLY A 116 4.35 3.75 1.48
C GLY A 116 3.64 2.43 1.16
N PHE A 117 4.31 1.30 1.42
CA PHE A 117 3.71 -0.03 1.41
C PHE A 117 3.77 -0.63 2.81
N GLN A 118 2.88 -0.18 3.68
CA GLN A 118 2.84 -0.47 5.10
C GLN A 118 2.85 -1.96 5.45
N ARG A 119 2.33 -2.84 4.56
CA ARG A 119 2.29 -4.29 4.84
C ARG A 119 3.68 -4.89 5.00
N ARG A 120 4.72 -4.31 4.40
CA ARG A 120 6.11 -4.73 4.57
C ARG A 120 6.64 -4.52 6.00
N PHE A 121 5.94 -3.72 6.80
CA PHE A 121 6.26 -3.41 8.21
C PHE A 121 5.27 -4.03 9.21
N ASP A 122 4.37 -4.86 8.75
CA ASP A 122 3.49 -5.64 9.62
C ASP A 122 4.23 -6.85 10.16
N ALA A 123 4.19 -7.04 11.48
CA ALA A 123 4.96 -8.08 12.17
C ALA A 123 4.63 -9.50 11.68
N GLY A 124 3.38 -9.75 11.25
CA GLY A 124 2.98 -11.03 10.68
C GLY A 124 3.66 -11.29 9.33
N TYR A 125 3.67 -10.28 8.46
CA TYR A 125 4.34 -10.36 7.17
C TYR A 125 5.86 -10.45 7.29
N GLU A 126 6.48 -9.68 8.19
CA GLU A 126 7.93 -9.76 8.47
C GLU A 126 8.32 -11.16 8.95
N ARG A 127 7.54 -11.73 9.87
CA ARG A 127 7.78 -13.09 10.36
C ARG A 127 7.62 -14.13 9.26
N ALA A 128 6.58 -14.06 8.46
CA ALA A 128 6.36 -14.99 7.35
C ALA A 128 7.51 -14.93 6.33
N ARG A 129 7.99 -13.72 5.99
CA ARG A 129 9.15 -13.54 5.13
C ARG A 129 10.41 -14.20 5.70
N ALA A 130 10.66 -14.04 6.98
CA ALA A 130 11.81 -14.68 7.65
C ALA A 130 11.70 -16.22 7.61
N GLU A 131 10.48 -16.76 7.82
CA GLU A 131 10.23 -18.20 7.72
C GLU A 131 10.49 -18.73 6.29
N LEU A 132 9.98 -18.05 5.26
CA LEU A 132 10.21 -18.36 3.86
C LEU A 132 11.72 -18.31 3.53
N ALA A 133 12.40 -17.24 3.89
CA ALA A 133 13.82 -17.06 3.65
C ALA A 133 14.71 -18.07 4.35
N SER A 134 14.24 -18.66 5.47
CA SER A 134 14.98 -19.70 6.21
C SER A 134 15.05 -21.05 5.47
N GLY A 135 14.20 -21.27 4.46
CA GLY A 135 14.06 -22.55 3.75
C GLY A 135 13.43 -23.68 4.57
N ARG A 136 12.98 -23.44 5.80
CA ARG A 136 12.39 -24.47 6.66
C ARG A 136 11.09 -25.04 6.13
N LEU A 137 10.35 -24.24 5.39
CA LEU A 137 9.05 -24.62 4.80
C LEU A 137 9.22 -25.56 3.58
N GLY A 138 10.42 -25.63 2.99
CA GLY A 138 10.62 -26.26 1.70
C GLY A 138 10.03 -25.44 0.55
N ASP A 139 9.72 -26.11 -0.56
CA ASP A 139 9.15 -25.44 -1.74
C ASP A 139 7.74 -24.91 -1.45
N VAL A 140 7.48 -23.68 -1.85
CA VAL A 140 6.14 -23.11 -1.82
C VAL A 140 5.37 -23.54 -3.07
N PHE A 141 4.20 -24.11 -2.90
CA PHE A 141 3.37 -24.58 -4.01
C PHE A 141 2.34 -23.52 -4.43
N SER A 142 1.67 -22.92 -3.44
CA SER A 142 0.66 -21.91 -3.69
C SER A 142 0.44 -21.01 -2.49
N PHE A 143 -0.26 -19.89 -2.75
CA PHE A 143 -0.74 -19.00 -1.71
C PHE A 143 -2.13 -18.45 -2.05
N LEU A 144 -2.90 -18.14 -1.02
CA LEU A 144 -4.17 -17.42 -1.13
C LEU A 144 -4.07 -16.08 -0.43
N MET A 145 -4.63 -15.03 -1.04
CA MET A 145 -4.76 -13.71 -0.43
C MET A 145 -6.19 -13.23 -0.49
N VAL A 146 -6.66 -12.68 0.62
CA VAL A 146 -7.98 -12.07 0.73
C VAL A 146 -7.81 -10.61 1.14
N SER A 147 -8.47 -9.70 0.41
CA SER A 147 -8.42 -8.27 0.67
C SER A 147 -9.82 -7.66 0.60
N CYS A 148 -10.48 -7.55 1.77
CA CYS A 148 -11.86 -7.07 1.87
C CYS A 148 -11.93 -5.74 2.62
N ASP A 149 -12.37 -4.69 1.91
CA ASP A 149 -12.79 -3.44 2.54
C ASP A 149 -14.17 -3.60 3.18
N ARG A 150 -14.36 -3.01 4.37
CA ARG A 150 -15.64 -3.09 5.07
C ARG A 150 -16.75 -2.34 4.33
N LEU A 151 -16.45 -1.17 3.83
CA LEU A 151 -17.38 -0.30 3.10
C LEU A 151 -16.79 0.13 1.78
N PRO A 152 -17.59 0.27 0.72
CA PRO A 152 -17.10 0.78 -0.54
C PRO A 152 -16.59 2.20 -0.37
N PRO A 153 -15.51 2.58 -1.07
CA PRO A 153 -15.06 3.96 -1.10
C PRO A 153 -16.10 4.84 -1.81
N PRO A 154 -16.09 6.15 -1.52
CA PRO A 154 -17.00 7.08 -2.21
C PRO A 154 -16.82 7.08 -3.73
N ASP A 155 -17.90 7.24 -4.49
CA ASP A 155 -17.90 7.23 -5.96
C ASP A 155 -16.90 8.23 -6.57
N GLY A 156 -16.75 9.40 -5.97
CA GLY A 156 -15.77 10.41 -6.41
C GLY A 156 -14.32 9.92 -6.31
N TYR A 157 -14.02 9.08 -5.32
CA TYR A 157 -12.69 8.48 -5.16
C TYR A 157 -12.43 7.40 -6.21
N ILE A 158 -13.42 6.56 -6.53
CA ILE A 158 -13.29 5.49 -7.54
C ILE A 158 -12.80 6.06 -8.88
N LYS A 159 -13.37 7.19 -9.31
CA LYS A 159 -13.01 7.83 -10.59
C LYS A 159 -11.55 8.25 -10.69
N THR A 160 -10.90 8.50 -9.56
CA THR A 160 -9.51 9.00 -9.49
C THR A 160 -8.51 7.98 -8.96
N SER A 161 -8.98 6.86 -8.41
CA SER A 161 -8.13 5.84 -7.78
C SER A 161 -7.37 4.94 -8.77
N GLY A 162 -7.81 4.90 -10.03
CA GLY A 162 -7.30 3.96 -11.04
C GLY A 162 -7.96 2.58 -11.01
N GLY A 163 -9.03 2.41 -10.20
CA GLY A 163 -9.80 1.18 -10.07
C GLY A 163 -9.23 0.18 -9.06
N GLN A 164 -9.97 -0.90 -8.83
CA GLN A 164 -9.66 -1.87 -7.77
C GLN A 164 -8.28 -2.49 -7.91
N PHE A 165 -7.82 -2.81 -9.11
CA PHE A 165 -6.51 -3.44 -9.33
C PHE A 165 -5.34 -2.51 -8.95
N LYS A 166 -5.45 -1.20 -9.22
CA LYS A 166 -4.38 -0.21 -8.93
C LYS A 166 -4.48 0.39 -7.53
N ASP A 167 -5.65 0.37 -6.91
CA ASP A 167 -5.85 0.99 -5.60
C ASP A 167 -5.80 -0.02 -4.45
N GLN A 168 -6.58 -1.11 -4.55
CA GLN A 168 -6.68 -2.13 -3.50
C GLN A 168 -5.63 -3.22 -3.67
N PHE A 169 -5.61 -3.90 -4.83
CA PHE A 169 -4.69 -5.02 -5.09
C PHE A 169 -3.22 -4.63 -5.19
N ILE A 170 -2.88 -3.36 -5.39
CA ILE A 170 -1.47 -2.95 -5.47
C ILE A 170 -0.68 -3.35 -4.23
N HIS A 171 -1.33 -3.39 -3.07
CA HIS A 171 -0.72 -3.87 -1.83
C HIS A 171 -0.46 -5.38 -1.84
N ASP A 172 -1.37 -6.15 -2.46
CA ASP A 172 -1.24 -7.60 -2.57
C ASP A 172 -0.17 -7.95 -3.60
N PHE A 173 -0.06 -7.20 -4.69
CA PHE A 173 0.98 -7.37 -5.70
C PHE A 173 2.37 -7.01 -5.17
N ASP A 174 2.48 -5.93 -4.43
CA ASP A 174 3.73 -5.54 -3.77
C ASP A 174 4.19 -6.59 -2.77
N ILE A 175 3.29 -7.01 -1.87
CA ILE A 175 3.62 -7.94 -0.80
C ILE A 175 3.93 -9.34 -1.34
N THR A 176 3.35 -9.76 -2.46
CA THR A 176 3.68 -11.02 -3.13
C THR A 176 5.15 -11.06 -3.52
N ARG A 177 5.62 -10.07 -4.27
CA ARG A 177 7.04 -10.00 -4.67
C ARG A 177 7.97 -9.96 -3.46
N TRP A 178 7.59 -9.20 -2.43
CA TRP A 178 8.39 -9.02 -1.24
C TRP A 178 8.46 -10.28 -0.36
N LEU A 179 7.34 -11.00 -0.18
CA LEU A 179 7.29 -12.24 0.62
C LEU A 179 8.09 -13.37 -0.03
N PHE A 180 7.82 -13.62 -1.30
CA PHE A 180 8.38 -14.80 -1.99
C PHE A 180 9.74 -14.53 -2.63
N ALA A 181 10.19 -13.26 -2.71
CA ALA A 181 11.39 -12.84 -3.42
C ALA A 181 11.42 -13.38 -4.86
N GLN A 182 10.26 -13.41 -5.52
CA GLN A 182 10.01 -13.91 -6.86
C GLN A 182 9.26 -12.89 -7.69
N GLU A 183 9.51 -12.87 -9.01
CA GLU A 183 8.75 -12.02 -9.92
C GLU A 183 7.49 -12.74 -10.40
N VAL A 184 6.43 -11.96 -10.63
CA VAL A 184 5.22 -12.43 -11.29
C VAL A 184 5.49 -12.50 -12.78
N VAL A 185 5.13 -13.60 -13.44
CA VAL A 185 5.33 -13.77 -14.89
C VAL A 185 4.04 -13.75 -15.69
N GLU A 186 2.92 -14.15 -15.07
CA GLU A 186 1.61 -14.16 -15.73
C GLU A 186 0.49 -13.81 -14.74
N VAL A 187 -0.54 -13.13 -15.25
CA VAL A 187 -1.73 -12.72 -14.51
C VAL A 187 -2.99 -13.07 -15.26
N THR A 188 -3.96 -13.68 -14.56
CA THR A 188 -5.34 -13.84 -15.03
C THR A 188 -6.29 -13.20 -14.04
N ALA A 189 -7.20 -12.34 -14.50
CA ALA A 189 -8.14 -11.64 -13.64
C ALA A 189 -9.58 -11.67 -14.17
N ILE A 190 -10.52 -11.77 -13.24
CA ILE A 190 -11.95 -11.62 -13.47
C ILE A 190 -12.54 -10.65 -12.46
N GLY A 191 -13.66 -10.02 -12.78
CA GLY A 191 -14.29 -9.04 -11.90
C GLY A 191 -15.80 -8.96 -12.09
N SER A 192 -16.46 -8.46 -11.05
CA SER A 192 -17.92 -8.32 -10.98
C SER A 192 -18.30 -7.03 -10.25
N THR A 193 -19.40 -6.43 -10.65
CA THR A 193 -20.03 -5.28 -9.98
C THR A 193 -21.17 -5.70 -9.05
N LYS A 194 -21.35 -7.01 -8.81
CA LYS A 194 -22.38 -7.51 -7.90
C LYS A 194 -22.23 -6.89 -6.51
N GLY A 195 -23.29 -6.28 -6.00
CA GLY A 195 -23.30 -5.55 -4.72
C GLY A 195 -22.95 -4.04 -4.83
N VAL A 196 -22.32 -3.60 -5.93
CA VAL A 196 -21.97 -2.21 -6.20
C VAL A 196 -22.18 -1.87 -7.70
N PRO A 197 -23.42 -1.99 -8.21
CA PRO A 197 -23.69 -1.90 -9.64
C PRO A 197 -23.29 -0.55 -10.27
N GLN A 198 -23.20 0.52 -9.47
CA GLN A 198 -22.73 1.83 -9.93
C GLN A 198 -21.30 1.82 -10.45
N TYR A 199 -20.47 0.84 -10.08
CA TYR A 199 -19.07 0.75 -10.54
C TYR A 199 -18.96 0.35 -12.01
N GLU A 200 -19.98 -0.28 -12.58
CA GLU A 200 -20.01 -0.59 -14.03
C GLU A 200 -19.88 0.69 -14.87
N ALA A 201 -20.64 1.73 -14.52
CA ALA A 201 -20.58 3.02 -15.20
C ALA A 201 -19.24 3.76 -15.01
N MET A 202 -18.45 3.36 -14.02
CA MET A 202 -17.11 3.90 -13.74
C MET A 202 -15.99 3.07 -14.39
N GLY A 203 -16.31 1.96 -15.05
CA GLY A 203 -15.33 1.04 -15.63
C GLY A 203 -14.48 0.32 -14.58
N ASP A 204 -15.06 0.08 -13.39
CA ASP A 204 -14.40 -0.59 -12.26
C ASP A 204 -15.21 -1.80 -11.76
N VAL A 205 -14.68 -2.55 -10.85
CA VAL A 205 -15.30 -3.72 -10.22
C VAL A 205 -15.36 -3.58 -8.71
N GLY A 206 -16.34 -4.23 -8.10
CA GLY A 206 -16.50 -4.27 -6.64
C GLY A 206 -15.96 -5.55 -6.01
N THR A 207 -15.93 -6.62 -6.80
CA THR A 207 -15.36 -7.92 -6.42
C THR A 207 -14.53 -8.43 -7.56
N SER A 208 -13.33 -8.93 -7.28
CA SER A 208 -12.49 -9.54 -8.30
C SER A 208 -11.68 -10.71 -7.74
N ALA A 209 -11.28 -11.60 -8.65
CA ALA A 209 -10.34 -12.66 -8.39
C ALA A 209 -9.18 -12.56 -9.39
N VAL A 210 -7.97 -12.83 -8.90
CA VAL A 210 -6.74 -12.77 -9.66
C VAL A 210 -5.95 -14.06 -9.42
N MET A 211 -5.46 -14.67 -10.48
CA MET A 211 -4.47 -15.75 -10.43
C MET A 211 -3.13 -15.20 -10.90
N LEU A 212 -2.07 -15.57 -10.21
CA LEU A 212 -0.69 -15.23 -10.53
C LEU A 212 0.13 -16.50 -10.72
N THR A 213 1.07 -16.47 -11.67
CA THR A 213 2.16 -17.41 -11.74
C THR A 213 3.46 -16.69 -11.43
N LEU A 214 4.24 -17.19 -10.47
CA LEU A 214 5.57 -16.67 -10.15
C LEU A 214 6.63 -17.36 -11.02
N ALA A 215 7.83 -16.76 -11.09
CA ALA A 215 8.90 -17.23 -11.94
C ALA A 215 9.39 -18.66 -11.62
N ASP A 216 9.25 -19.10 -10.38
CA ASP A 216 9.58 -20.45 -9.92
C ASP A 216 8.43 -21.46 -10.10
N GLY A 217 7.27 -21.03 -10.63
CA GLY A 217 6.09 -21.84 -10.82
C GLY A 217 5.10 -21.82 -9.64
N THR A 218 5.38 -21.11 -8.57
CA THR A 218 4.42 -20.93 -7.46
C THR A 218 3.13 -20.26 -7.96
N LEU A 219 1.97 -20.77 -7.54
CA LEU A 219 0.67 -20.26 -7.93
C LEU A 219 0.06 -19.37 -6.85
N GLY A 220 -0.39 -18.19 -7.25
CA GLY A 220 -1.12 -17.26 -6.39
C GLY A 220 -2.60 -17.19 -6.74
N LEU A 221 -3.45 -17.21 -5.72
CA LEU A 221 -4.89 -16.98 -5.82
C LEU A 221 -5.25 -15.81 -4.92
N MET A 222 -5.91 -14.81 -5.49
CA MET A 222 -6.27 -13.61 -4.74
C MET A 222 -7.74 -13.27 -4.97
N THR A 223 -8.41 -12.76 -3.94
CA THR A 223 -9.74 -12.17 -4.07
C THR A 223 -9.80 -10.85 -3.32
N ALA A 224 -10.51 -9.88 -3.89
CA ALA A 224 -10.76 -8.60 -3.23
C ALA A 224 -12.23 -8.19 -3.34
N LEU A 225 -12.72 -7.63 -2.26
CA LEU A 225 -14.06 -7.07 -2.15
C LEU A 225 -13.98 -5.62 -1.68
N ARG A 226 -14.71 -4.73 -2.33
CA ARG A 226 -14.88 -3.34 -1.89
C ARG A 226 -16.02 -3.17 -0.86
N HIS A 227 -16.74 -4.24 -0.55
CA HIS A 227 -17.85 -4.21 0.38
C HIS A 227 -17.96 -5.56 1.13
N ASN A 228 -17.54 -5.58 2.36
CA ASN A 228 -17.64 -6.72 3.27
C ASN A 228 -18.14 -6.23 4.65
N GLU A 229 -19.45 -6.16 4.86
CA GLU A 229 -20.03 -5.66 6.12
C GLU A 229 -19.59 -6.44 7.36
N ALA A 230 -19.17 -7.70 7.18
CA ALA A 230 -18.65 -8.52 8.27
C ALA A 230 -17.40 -7.89 8.92
N GLY A 231 -16.58 -7.16 8.16
CA GLY A 231 -15.40 -6.46 8.69
C GLY A 231 -14.34 -6.22 7.62
N TYR A 232 -13.33 -5.43 7.98
CA TYR A 232 -12.12 -5.30 7.20
C TYR A 232 -11.29 -6.58 7.38
N ASP A 233 -10.95 -7.26 6.27
CA ASP A 233 -10.27 -8.55 6.28
C ASP A 233 -9.13 -8.58 5.28
N ILE A 234 -7.91 -8.69 5.80
CA ILE A 234 -6.70 -8.86 5.01
C ILE A 234 -5.92 -10.03 5.60
N HIS A 235 -5.89 -11.13 4.88
CA HIS A 235 -5.14 -12.30 5.31
C HIS A 235 -4.48 -13.02 4.13
N VAL A 236 -3.49 -13.84 4.45
CA VAL A 236 -2.73 -14.66 3.50
C VAL A 236 -2.58 -16.06 4.06
N GLU A 237 -2.76 -17.06 3.22
CA GLU A 237 -2.42 -18.46 3.48
C GLU A 237 -1.30 -18.86 2.52
N ILE A 238 -0.26 -19.52 3.01
CA ILE A 238 0.92 -19.98 2.23
C ILE A 238 1.07 -21.47 2.41
N HIS A 239 0.95 -22.23 1.34
CA HIS A 239 1.03 -23.68 1.33
C HIS A 239 2.39 -24.13 0.79
N ALA A 240 3.18 -24.77 1.63
CA ALA A 240 4.52 -25.24 1.30
C ALA A 240 4.69 -26.73 1.61
N ALA A 241 5.78 -27.31 1.15
CA ALA A 241 6.02 -28.74 1.23
C ALA A 241 6.03 -29.32 2.65
N LYS A 242 6.38 -28.53 3.66
CA LYS A 242 6.55 -29.01 5.05
C LYS A 242 5.59 -28.37 6.05
N ASP A 243 4.96 -27.24 5.69
CA ASP A 243 4.07 -26.51 6.59
C ASP A 243 3.17 -25.54 5.82
N THR A 244 2.13 -25.04 6.50
CA THR A 244 1.23 -23.99 6.01
C THR A 244 1.26 -22.82 6.96
N LEU A 245 1.50 -21.62 6.46
CA LEU A 245 1.48 -20.38 7.24
C LEU A 245 0.22 -19.59 6.97
N ALA A 246 -0.27 -18.89 8.00
CA ALA A 246 -1.32 -17.91 7.87
C ALA A 246 -0.88 -16.55 8.44
N ILE A 247 -1.22 -15.47 7.73
CA ILE A 247 -1.01 -14.09 8.15
C ILE A 247 -2.37 -13.42 8.23
N GLY A 248 -2.66 -12.67 9.31
CA GLY A 248 -3.90 -11.91 9.44
C GLY A 248 -5.12 -12.75 9.83
N ILE A 249 -4.94 -14.03 10.16
CA ILE A 249 -5.98 -14.88 10.77
C ILE A 249 -5.81 -14.78 12.28
N ASP A 250 -6.69 -14.06 12.92
CA ASP A 250 -6.67 -13.80 14.36
C ASP A 250 -8.10 -13.75 14.91
N PRO A 251 -8.32 -13.56 16.25
CA PRO A 251 -9.65 -13.53 16.85
C PRO A 251 -10.59 -12.42 16.32
N ARG A 252 -10.09 -11.50 15.50
CA ARG A 252 -10.85 -10.41 14.88
C ARG A 252 -11.10 -10.62 13.39
N THR A 253 -10.61 -11.72 12.81
CA THR A 253 -10.94 -12.10 11.43
C THR A 253 -12.45 -12.26 11.30
N PRO A 254 -13.13 -11.61 10.34
CA PRO A 254 -14.59 -11.53 10.31
C PRO A 254 -15.25 -12.80 9.74
N TRP A 255 -14.82 -13.95 10.23
CA TRP A 255 -15.34 -15.25 9.82
C TRP A 255 -16.27 -15.84 10.88
N ARG A 256 -17.39 -16.40 10.45
CA ARG A 256 -18.24 -17.22 11.27
C ARG A 256 -18.15 -18.66 10.77
N SER A 257 -17.58 -19.54 11.57
CA SER A 257 -17.65 -20.98 11.28
C SER A 257 -19.10 -21.47 11.45
N VAL A 258 -19.45 -22.44 10.64
CA VAL A 258 -20.72 -23.19 10.76
C VAL A 258 -20.51 -24.58 11.40
N GLU A 259 -19.28 -24.91 11.77
CA GLU A 259 -18.96 -26.15 12.48
C GLU A 259 -19.48 -26.10 13.92
N ALA A 260 -20.01 -27.25 14.41
CA ALA A 260 -20.66 -27.30 15.71
C ALA A 260 -19.77 -26.91 16.89
N ASP A 261 -18.47 -27.26 16.82
CA ASP A 261 -17.49 -27.06 17.89
C ASP A 261 -16.51 -25.92 17.59
N ALA A 262 -16.82 -25.05 16.60
CA ALA A 262 -15.92 -23.96 16.25
C ALA A 262 -15.85 -22.93 17.39
N PRO A 263 -14.65 -22.39 17.68
CA PRO A 263 -14.52 -21.33 18.66
C PRO A 263 -15.26 -20.08 18.18
N ALA A 264 -15.95 -19.41 19.10
CA ALA A 264 -16.52 -18.09 18.82
C ALA A 264 -15.40 -17.07 18.54
N LEU A 265 -15.68 -16.10 17.67
CA LEU A 265 -14.79 -14.96 17.49
C LEU A 265 -14.61 -14.22 18.83
N ALA A 266 -13.38 -13.98 19.23
CA ALA A 266 -13.06 -13.42 20.55
C ALA A 266 -13.22 -11.89 20.62
N GLY A 267 -13.47 -11.20 19.53
CA GLY A 267 -13.59 -9.75 19.51
C GLY A 267 -14.32 -9.20 18.28
N PRO A 268 -14.62 -7.90 18.28
CA PRO A 268 -15.24 -7.27 17.12
C PRO A 268 -14.24 -7.25 15.94
N PRO A 269 -14.72 -7.48 14.71
CA PRO A 269 -13.90 -7.41 13.51
C PRO A 269 -13.19 -6.06 13.37
N TYR A 270 -12.11 -6.03 12.59
CA TYR A 270 -11.42 -4.79 12.28
C TYR A 270 -12.38 -3.85 11.52
N PRO A 271 -12.58 -2.61 12.00
CA PRO A 271 -13.47 -1.67 11.32
C PRO A 271 -12.82 -1.03 10.09
N THR A 272 -11.50 -0.90 10.09
CA THR A 272 -10.75 -0.23 9.02
C THR A 272 -9.30 -0.70 8.97
N PHE A 273 -8.61 -0.36 7.87
CA PHE A 273 -7.17 -0.58 7.71
C PHE A 273 -6.32 0.15 8.77
N PHE A 274 -6.75 1.32 9.26
CA PHE A 274 -6.05 2.03 10.32
C PHE A 274 -5.95 1.23 11.62
N VAL A 275 -7.00 0.49 11.93
CA VAL A 275 -7.00 -0.36 13.15
C VAL A 275 -6.21 -1.65 12.91
N ARG A 276 -6.30 -2.24 11.69
CA ARG A 276 -5.57 -3.46 11.36
C ARG A 276 -4.07 -3.22 11.20
N PHE A 277 -3.67 -2.12 10.56
CA PHE A 277 -2.29 -1.83 10.21
C PHE A 277 -1.69 -0.63 10.96
N GLY A 278 -2.30 -0.17 12.05
CA GLY A 278 -1.82 1.01 12.79
C GLY A 278 -0.37 0.89 13.25
N ASP A 279 0.04 -0.29 13.72
CA ASP A 279 1.42 -0.54 14.14
C ASP A 279 2.37 -0.61 12.95
N ALA A 280 1.94 -1.18 11.82
CA ALA A 280 2.71 -1.21 10.59
C ALA A 280 2.98 0.20 10.04
N TYR A 281 1.98 1.07 9.98
CA TYR A 281 2.17 2.49 9.61
C TYR A 281 3.15 3.21 10.54
N ARG A 282 3.05 2.95 11.84
CA ARG A 282 3.97 3.53 12.82
C ARG A 282 5.41 3.04 12.62
N ALA A 283 5.58 1.74 12.38
CA ALA A 283 6.87 1.13 12.09
C ALA A 283 7.48 1.65 10.78
N GLU A 284 6.67 1.79 9.74
CA GLU A 284 7.04 2.35 8.44
C GLU A 284 7.58 3.78 8.56
N LEU A 285 6.86 4.67 9.24
CA LEU A 285 7.30 6.05 9.43
C LEU A 285 8.54 6.14 10.34
N ALA A 286 8.62 5.29 11.38
CA ALA A 286 9.83 5.20 12.21
C ALA A 286 11.03 4.70 11.39
N HIS A 287 10.83 3.76 10.48
CA HIS A 287 11.86 3.33 9.55
C HIS A 287 12.26 4.44 8.58
N PHE A 288 11.28 5.18 8.04
CA PHE A 288 11.56 6.33 7.19
C PHE A 288 12.48 7.35 7.86
N LEU A 289 12.30 7.63 9.15
CA LEU A 289 13.19 8.53 9.90
C LEU A 289 14.64 8.02 9.94
N LYS A 290 14.84 6.71 10.07
CA LYS A 290 16.18 6.09 10.03
C LYS A 290 16.77 6.17 8.62
N PHE A 291 15.98 5.84 7.61
CA PHE A 291 16.36 5.95 6.20
C PHE A 291 16.72 7.40 5.83
N ALA A 292 15.92 8.37 6.24
CA ALA A 292 16.18 9.79 6.01
C ALA A 292 17.48 10.29 6.66
N LYS A 293 17.94 9.65 7.73
CA LYS A 293 19.23 9.91 8.40
C LYS A 293 20.40 9.10 7.81
N GLY A 294 20.17 8.24 6.82
CA GLY A 294 21.18 7.32 6.30
C GLY A 294 21.55 6.17 7.26
N GLN A 295 20.67 5.83 8.21
CA GLN A 295 20.86 4.80 9.23
C GLN A 295 20.17 3.47 8.88
N ALA A 296 19.46 3.41 7.76
CA ALA A 296 18.78 2.23 7.28
C ALA A 296 18.72 2.23 5.74
N GLU A 297 18.64 1.03 5.17
CA GLU A 297 18.42 0.82 3.75
C GLU A 297 16.98 1.17 3.35
N ASN A 298 16.74 1.38 2.05
CA ASN A 298 15.40 1.61 1.53
C ASN A 298 14.62 0.29 1.45
N PRO A 299 13.58 0.08 2.26
CA PRO A 299 12.83 -1.18 2.26
C PRO A 299 11.78 -1.25 1.15
N CYS A 300 11.51 -0.13 0.47
CA CYS A 300 10.37 0.04 -0.44
C CYS A 300 10.72 1.09 -1.50
N THR A 301 11.33 0.64 -2.59
CA THR A 301 11.87 1.51 -3.64
C THR A 301 10.80 1.96 -4.64
N ALA A 302 11.09 2.99 -5.40
CA ALA A 302 10.26 3.38 -6.55
C ALA A 302 10.19 2.28 -7.62
N ALA A 303 11.24 1.46 -7.75
CA ALA A 303 11.24 0.30 -8.65
C ALA A 303 10.26 -0.79 -8.18
N ASP A 304 10.18 -1.06 -6.87
CA ASP A 304 9.18 -1.98 -6.32
C ASP A 304 7.76 -1.52 -6.64
N ALA A 305 7.49 -0.23 -6.47
CA ALA A 305 6.18 0.34 -6.78
C ALA A 305 5.84 0.30 -8.28
N LEU A 306 6.84 0.45 -9.17
CA LEU A 306 6.67 0.26 -10.61
C LEU A 306 6.26 -1.19 -10.92
N GLU A 307 6.92 -2.17 -10.34
CA GLU A 307 6.60 -3.58 -10.60
C GLU A 307 5.21 -3.96 -10.05
N ALA A 308 4.84 -3.47 -8.86
CA ALA A 308 3.47 -3.64 -8.34
C ALA A 308 2.41 -3.02 -9.27
N LEU A 309 2.70 -1.84 -9.84
CA LEU A 309 1.81 -1.19 -10.80
C LEU A 309 1.74 -1.96 -12.14
N ARG A 310 2.84 -2.55 -12.61
CA ARG A 310 2.85 -3.40 -13.81
C ARG A 310 1.94 -4.62 -13.65
N ILE A 311 1.99 -5.27 -12.48
CA ILE A 311 1.10 -6.39 -12.17
C ILE A 311 -0.36 -5.91 -12.13
N ALA A 312 -0.64 -4.75 -11.53
CA ALA A 312 -1.97 -4.16 -11.51
C ALA A 312 -2.51 -3.85 -12.92
N GLU A 313 -1.65 -3.36 -13.81
CA GLU A 313 -2.00 -3.10 -15.21
C GLU A 313 -2.27 -4.40 -15.99
N ALA A 314 -1.44 -5.45 -15.77
CA ALA A 314 -1.67 -6.78 -16.31
C ALA A 314 -3.02 -7.34 -15.87
N ALA A 315 -3.36 -7.23 -14.59
CA ALA A 315 -4.66 -7.66 -14.06
C ALA A 315 -5.82 -6.89 -14.68
N GLY A 316 -5.71 -5.57 -14.80
CA GLY A 316 -6.71 -4.74 -15.47
C GLY A 316 -6.88 -5.10 -16.96
N THR A 317 -5.79 -5.39 -17.66
CA THR A 317 -5.79 -5.82 -19.06
C THR A 317 -6.43 -7.20 -19.20
N SER A 318 -6.02 -8.15 -18.35
CA SER A 318 -6.58 -9.51 -18.31
C SER A 318 -8.10 -9.49 -18.10
N TRP A 319 -8.59 -8.70 -17.16
CA TRP A 319 -10.01 -8.53 -16.91
C TRP A 319 -10.77 -8.00 -18.14
N ARG A 320 -10.23 -6.95 -18.79
CA ARG A 320 -10.89 -6.35 -19.97
C ARG A 320 -10.87 -7.27 -21.18
N GLU A 321 -9.75 -7.94 -21.43
CA GLU A 321 -9.54 -8.78 -22.61
C GLU A 321 -9.96 -10.25 -22.40
N ARG A 322 -10.27 -10.62 -21.16
CA ARG A 322 -10.69 -11.99 -20.77
C ARG A 322 -9.68 -13.07 -21.19
N ARG A 323 -8.40 -12.79 -20.98
CA ARG A 323 -7.30 -13.72 -21.25
C ARG A 323 -6.19 -13.59 -20.21
N PRO A 324 -5.31 -14.61 -20.09
CA PRO A 324 -4.03 -14.45 -19.39
C PRO A 324 -3.18 -13.35 -20.03
N VAL A 325 -2.40 -12.63 -19.22
CA VAL A 325 -1.47 -11.58 -19.66
C VAL A 325 -0.10 -11.85 -19.07
N ALA A 326 0.89 -12.02 -19.94
CA ALA A 326 2.29 -12.13 -19.52
C ALA A 326 2.82 -10.74 -19.10
N LEU A 327 3.61 -10.67 -18.00
CA LEU A 327 4.18 -9.39 -17.53
C LEU A 327 5.11 -8.75 -18.56
N SER A 328 5.66 -9.53 -19.49
CA SER A 328 6.45 -9.03 -20.61
C SER A 328 5.65 -8.21 -21.64
N GLU A 329 4.30 -8.35 -21.66
CA GLU A 329 3.42 -7.52 -22.49
C GLU A 329 3.23 -6.11 -21.90
N ILE A 330 3.45 -5.95 -20.61
CA ILE A 330 3.27 -4.70 -19.89
C ILE A 330 4.59 -3.93 -19.89
N GLY A 331 4.62 -2.91 -20.72
CA GLY A 331 5.79 -2.11 -21.03
C GLY A 331 6.44 -1.38 -19.86
#